data_14be209e5785f6bf9cded809464c50e7
#
_entry.id   14be209e5785f6bf9cded809464c50e7
#
_cell.length_a   1.000
_cell.length_b   1.000
_cell.length_c   1.000
_cell.angle_alpha   90.00
_cell.angle_beta   90.00
_cell.angle_gamma   90.00
#
_symmetry.space_group_name_H-M   'P 1'
#
loop_
_entity.id
_entity.type
_entity.pdbx_description
1 polymer ?
#
loop_
_entity_poly.entity_id
_entity_poly.type
_entity_poly.pdbx_seq_one_letter_code
_entity_poly.pdbx_strand_id
1 'polypeptide(L)'
;MKLANIDDFKAGWFVGDFEPSIFKNPFFEVAHHKHKKGCETFPHYHKVTNELNYIVSGELMVSGKHMKAGDMWIYEPNEISDVEFIADSELIIVRWPSIPSDKYPA
;
A
#
# COMPACT_ATOMS: atom_id res chain seq x y z
N MET A 1 -26.99 -3.24 2.16
CA MET A 1 -25.84 -3.21 1.23
C MET A 1 -25.28 -1.79 1.19
N LYS A 2 -23.97 -1.65 1.31
CA LYS A 2 -23.27 -0.37 1.12
C LYS A 2 -22.64 -0.32 -0.27
N LEU A 3 -22.69 0.81 -0.93
CA LEU A 3 -22.14 1.00 -2.25
C LEU A 3 -21.15 2.18 -2.22
N ALA A 4 -20.03 2.04 -2.93
CA ALA A 4 -19.04 3.09 -3.08
C ALA A 4 -18.26 2.91 -4.38
N ASN A 5 -17.49 3.94 -4.73
CA ASN A 5 -16.54 3.92 -5.84
C ASN A 5 -15.16 4.27 -5.31
N ILE A 6 -14.11 3.73 -5.90
CA ILE A 6 -12.74 4.01 -5.45
C ILE A 6 -12.41 5.51 -5.42
N ASP A 7 -13.03 6.29 -6.29
CA ASP A 7 -12.83 7.74 -6.36
C ASP A 7 -13.41 8.50 -5.16
N ASP A 8 -14.23 7.84 -4.34
CA ASP A 8 -14.80 8.42 -3.11
C ASP A 8 -13.77 8.50 -1.97
N PHE A 9 -12.60 7.88 -2.13
CA PHE A 9 -11.62 7.71 -1.06
C PHE A 9 -10.33 8.46 -1.35
N LYS A 10 -9.53 8.69 -0.29
CA LYS A 10 -8.26 9.41 -0.38
C LYS A 10 -7.14 8.44 -0.72
N ALA A 11 -6.38 8.74 -1.79
CA ALA A 11 -5.22 7.97 -2.23
C ALA A 11 -5.50 6.46 -2.36
N GLY A 12 -6.75 6.08 -2.66
CA GLY A 12 -7.14 4.69 -2.83
C GLY A 12 -7.37 3.90 -1.55
N TRP A 13 -7.26 4.52 -0.37
CA TRP A 13 -7.53 3.85 0.93
C TRP A 13 -9.03 3.77 1.20
N PHE A 14 -9.61 2.57 1.16
CA PHE A 14 -11.07 2.40 1.22
C PHE A 14 -11.56 1.56 2.42
N VAL A 15 -10.69 0.90 3.15
CA VAL A 15 -10.99 0.19 4.39
C VAL A 15 -9.91 0.52 5.43
N GLY A 16 -10.33 0.83 6.65
CA GLY A 16 -9.40 1.07 7.75
C GLY A 16 -9.96 1.98 8.82
N ASP A 17 -9.12 2.33 9.78
CA ASP A 17 -9.49 3.19 10.91
C ASP A 17 -9.32 4.67 10.55
N PHE A 18 -10.09 5.12 9.57
CA PHE A 18 -10.04 6.50 9.04
C PHE A 18 -11.35 6.83 8.33
N GLU A 19 -11.54 8.13 8.01
CA GLU A 19 -12.64 8.65 7.20
C GLU A 19 -12.08 9.35 5.94
N PRO A 20 -12.69 9.15 4.74
CA PRO A 20 -13.77 8.21 4.46
C PRO A 20 -13.28 6.76 4.41
N SER A 21 -14.16 5.83 4.74
CA SER A 21 -13.92 4.39 4.63
C SER A 21 -15.24 3.68 4.37
N ILE A 22 -15.26 2.67 3.51
CA ILE A 22 -16.45 1.85 3.32
C ILE A 22 -16.68 0.90 4.49
N PHE A 23 -15.62 0.53 5.19
CA PHE A 23 -15.67 -0.26 6.41
C PHE A 23 -14.61 0.25 7.38
N LYS A 24 -15.04 1.11 8.31
CA LYS A 24 -14.15 1.64 9.33
C LYS A 24 -13.92 0.61 10.43
N ASN A 25 -12.65 0.27 10.66
CA ASN A 25 -12.25 -0.69 11.67
C ASN A 25 -10.76 -0.54 12.03
N PRO A 26 -10.32 -0.92 13.25
CA PRO A 26 -8.93 -0.82 13.65
C PRO A 26 -8.08 -2.06 13.35
N PHE A 27 -8.64 -3.11 12.76
CA PHE A 27 -7.97 -4.40 12.63
C PHE A 27 -7.11 -4.51 11.37
N PHE A 28 -7.53 -3.86 10.29
CA PHE A 28 -6.79 -3.86 9.03
C PHE A 28 -7.20 -2.66 8.17
N GLU A 29 -6.35 -2.33 7.21
CA GLU A 29 -6.65 -1.31 6.21
C GLU A 29 -6.30 -1.83 4.81
N VAL A 30 -7.02 -1.36 3.80
CA VAL A 30 -6.86 -1.79 2.40
C VAL A 30 -6.84 -0.59 1.48
N ALA A 31 -5.92 -0.61 0.53
CA ALA A 31 -5.83 0.39 -0.52
C ALA A 31 -5.67 -0.26 -1.90
N HIS A 32 -6.13 0.47 -2.92
CA HIS A 32 -5.76 0.25 -4.30
C HIS A 32 -4.94 1.45 -4.76
N HIS A 33 -3.66 1.25 -5.00
CA HIS A 33 -2.75 2.29 -5.45
C HIS A 33 -2.43 2.17 -6.94
N LYS A 34 -2.35 3.32 -7.60
CA LYS A 34 -1.86 3.45 -8.98
C LYS A 34 -0.64 4.35 -8.96
N HIS A 35 0.44 3.92 -9.60
CA HIS A 35 1.70 4.66 -9.69
C HIS A 35 2.18 4.70 -11.12
N LYS A 36 2.61 5.88 -11.57
CA LYS A 36 3.22 6.05 -12.89
C LYS A 36 4.69 5.60 -12.86
N LYS A 37 5.17 5.10 -14.00
CA LYS A 37 6.59 4.81 -14.21
C LYS A 37 7.44 5.98 -13.75
N GLY A 38 8.45 5.69 -12.93
CA GLY A 38 9.42 6.68 -12.47
C GLY A 38 8.89 7.73 -11.52
N CYS A 39 7.68 7.56 -10.97
CA CYS A 39 7.17 8.48 -9.96
C CYS A 39 8.07 8.47 -8.73
N GLU A 40 8.15 9.62 -8.06
CA GLU A 40 8.98 9.77 -6.87
C GLU A 40 8.45 8.92 -5.73
N THR A 41 9.36 8.20 -5.06
CA THR A 41 9.06 7.38 -3.90
C THR A 41 9.98 7.75 -2.74
N PHE A 42 9.49 7.56 -1.51
CA PHE A 42 10.22 7.94 -0.30
C PHE A 42 10.39 6.72 0.59
N PRO A 43 11.64 6.27 0.84
CA PRO A 43 11.87 5.19 1.79
C PRO A 43 11.25 5.50 3.15
N HIS A 44 10.57 4.51 3.72
CA HIS A 44 9.88 4.65 5.01
C HIS A 44 9.73 3.29 5.68
N TYR A 45 9.28 3.30 6.93
CA TYR A 45 8.98 2.08 7.68
C TYR A 45 7.79 2.27 8.61
N HIS A 46 7.23 1.15 9.05
CA HIS A 46 6.17 1.09 10.04
C HIS A 46 6.72 0.43 11.31
N LYS A 47 6.32 0.93 12.49
CA LYS A 47 6.80 0.38 13.75
C LYS A 47 5.95 -0.78 14.27
N VAL A 48 4.68 -0.78 13.97
CA VAL A 48 3.69 -1.74 14.49
C VAL A 48 3.04 -2.56 13.38
N THR A 49 2.67 -1.92 12.26
CA THR A 49 1.90 -2.58 11.21
C THR A 49 2.76 -3.48 10.34
N ASN A 50 2.15 -4.57 9.88
CA ASN A 50 2.62 -5.37 8.77
C ASN A 50 1.96 -4.85 7.50
N GLU A 51 2.65 -4.97 6.36
CA GLU A 51 2.11 -4.50 5.08
C GLU A 51 2.31 -5.55 4.00
N LEU A 52 1.18 -6.06 3.48
CA LEU A 52 1.16 -6.90 2.29
C LEU A 52 1.01 -6.01 1.07
N ASN A 53 1.82 -6.26 0.04
CA ASN A 53 1.72 -5.63 -1.26
C ASN A 53 1.52 -6.71 -2.32
N TYR A 54 0.48 -6.55 -3.14
CA TYR A 54 0.20 -7.44 -4.26
C TYR A 54 0.21 -6.63 -5.55
N ILE A 55 1.06 -7.02 -6.51
CA ILE A 55 1.15 -6.35 -7.80
C ILE A 55 0.06 -6.89 -8.73
N VAL A 56 -0.94 -6.04 -9.00
CA VAL A 56 -2.01 -6.37 -9.95
C VAL A 56 -1.51 -6.24 -11.37
N SER A 57 -0.76 -5.16 -11.66
CA SER A 57 -0.16 -4.90 -12.97
C SER A 57 1.11 -4.08 -12.82
N GLY A 58 2.00 -4.17 -13.81
CA GLY A 58 3.21 -3.39 -13.85
C GLY A 58 4.45 -4.14 -13.40
N GLU A 59 5.52 -3.37 -13.13
CA GLU A 59 6.82 -3.88 -12.73
C GLU A 59 7.48 -2.92 -11.75
N LEU A 60 8.12 -3.49 -10.73
CA LEU A 60 8.78 -2.75 -9.66
C LEU A 60 10.15 -3.34 -9.36
N MET A 61 11.03 -2.48 -8.83
CA MET A 61 12.18 -2.93 -8.05
C MET A 61 11.82 -2.75 -6.58
N VAL A 62 11.86 -3.84 -5.81
CA VAL A 62 11.55 -3.85 -4.39
C VAL A 62 12.79 -4.27 -3.62
N SER A 63 13.42 -3.33 -2.92
CA SER A 63 14.67 -3.57 -2.20
C SER A 63 15.72 -4.26 -3.08
N GLY A 64 15.86 -3.80 -4.32
CA GLY A 64 16.80 -4.33 -5.31
C GLY A 64 16.34 -5.60 -6.04
N LYS A 65 15.13 -6.11 -5.75
CA LYS A 65 14.58 -7.28 -6.45
C LYS A 65 13.57 -6.87 -7.50
N HIS A 66 13.70 -7.42 -8.70
CA HIS A 66 12.73 -7.22 -9.77
C HIS A 66 11.47 -8.02 -9.51
N MET A 67 10.32 -7.34 -9.48
CA MET A 67 9.00 -7.94 -9.23
C MET A 67 8.00 -7.45 -10.28
N LYS A 68 7.02 -8.28 -10.59
CA LYS A 68 6.04 -8.05 -11.67
C LYS A 68 4.64 -8.49 -11.26
N ALA A 69 3.68 -8.25 -12.14
CA ALA A 69 2.29 -8.65 -11.93
C ALA A 69 2.15 -10.09 -11.42
N GLY A 70 1.38 -10.26 -10.36
CA GLY A 70 1.18 -11.53 -9.67
C GLY A 70 2.11 -11.75 -8.48
N ASP A 71 3.23 -11.03 -8.40
CA ASP A 71 4.13 -11.12 -7.26
C ASP A 71 3.57 -10.35 -6.05
N MET A 72 3.94 -10.81 -4.88
CA MET A 72 3.54 -10.16 -3.62
C MET A 72 4.66 -10.28 -2.60
N TRP A 73 4.66 -9.34 -1.65
CA TRP A 73 5.62 -9.37 -0.53
C TRP A 73 4.98 -8.74 0.71
N ILE A 74 5.56 -9.07 1.86
CA ILE A 74 5.16 -8.48 3.14
C ILE A 74 6.36 -7.75 3.73
N TYR A 75 6.13 -6.51 4.19
CA TYR A 75 7.02 -5.84 5.12
C TYR A 75 6.54 -6.11 6.54
N GLU A 76 7.43 -6.64 7.36
CA GLU A 76 7.22 -6.74 8.79
C GLU A 76 7.57 -5.41 9.46
N PRO A 77 7.15 -5.19 10.72
CA PRO A 77 7.52 -3.97 11.43
C PRO A 77 9.02 -3.70 11.41
N ASN A 78 9.37 -2.42 11.21
CA ASN A 78 10.73 -1.88 11.12
C ASN A 78 11.49 -2.22 9.83
N GLU A 79 10.95 -3.00 8.93
CA GLU A 79 11.55 -3.17 7.60
C GLU A 79 11.35 -1.92 6.76
N ILE A 80 12.41 -1.50 6.05
CA ILE A 80 12.37 -0.29 5.22
C ILE A 80 11.75 -0.64 3.87
N SER A 81 10.69 0.11 3.52
CA SER A 81 10.10 0.08 2.19
C SER A 81 10.96 0.92 1.26
N ASP A 82 11.55 0.27 0.26
CA ASP A 82 12.35 0.91 -0.78
C ASP A 82 11.89 0.34 -2.14
N VAL A 83 11.06 1.12 -2.83
CA VAL A 83 10.37 0.70 -4.06
C VAL A 83 10.64 1.69 -5.18
N GLU A 84 10.91 1.17 -6.37
CA GLU A 84 11.02 1.95 -7.60
C GLU A 84 10.02 1.39 -8.64
N PHE A 85 9.20 2.26 -9.22
CA PHE A 85 8.24 1.87 -10.26
C PHE A 85 8.90 1.98 -11.63
N ILE A 86 9.20 0.83 -12.25
CA ILE A 86 9.85 0.77 -13.57
C ILE A 86 8.85 0.69 -14.73
N ALA A 87 7.58 0.57 -14.42
CA ALA A 87 6.44 0.68 -15.34
C ALA A 87 5.24 1.26 -14.60
N ASP A 88 4.22 1.73 -15.33
CA ASP A 88 2.94 2.08 -14.71
C ASP A 88 2.41 0.85 -13.99
N SER A 89 2.05 0.99 -12.73
CA SER A 89 1.74 -0.15 -11.86
C SER A 89 0.51 0.08 -11.01
N GLU A 90 -0.17 -1.00 -10.69
CA GLU A 90 -1.30 -1.04 -9.76
C GLU A 90 -1.02 -2.05 -8.66
N LEU A 91 -1.25 -1.64 -7.41
CA LEU A 91 -1.02 -2.46 -6.22
C LEU A 91 -2.29 -2.53 -5.37
N ILE A 92 -2.53 -3.69 -4.78
CA ILE A 92 -3.42 -3.82 -3.62
C ILE A 92 -2.53 -3.90 -2.39
N ILE A 93 -2.83 -3.06 -1.41
CA ILE A 93 -2.09 -2.98 -0.14
C ILE A 93 -3.01 -3.32 1.00
N VAL A 94 -2.55 -4.21 1.88
CA VAL A 94 -3.25 -4.55 3.12
C VAL A 94 -2.29 -4.35 4.28
N ARG A 95 -2.71 -3.57 5.29
CA ARG A 95 -1.95 -3.38 6.53
C ARG A 95 -2.74 -3.88 7.72
N TRP A 96 -2.06 -4.42 8.71
CA TRP A 96 -2.69 -4.86 9.95
C TRP A 96 -1.73 -4.71 11.13
N PRO A 97 -2.21 -4.13 12.25
CA PRO A 97 -3.50 -3.43 12.44
C PRO A 97 -3.60 -2.15 11.61
N SER A 98 -4.78 -1.54 11.57
CA SER A 98 -4.99 -0.24 10.93
C SER A 98 -4.53 0.87 11.86
N ILE A 99 -3.36 1.45 11.58
CA ILE A 99 -2.79 2.59 12.29
C ILE A 99 -2.28 3.59 11.23
N PRO A 100 -3.14 4.48 10.72
CA PRO A 100 -2.77 5.36 9.61
C PRO A 100 -1.56 6.25 9.88
N SER A 101 -1.30 6.60 11.14
CA SER A 101 -0.15 7.43 11.53
C SER A 101 1.16 6.66 11.68
N ASP A 102 1.15 5.33 11.58
CA ASP A 102 2.34 4.48 11.78
C ASP A 102 3.21 4.45 10.52
N LYS A 103 3.78 5.60 10.17
CA LYS A 103 4.66 5.76 9.02
C LYS A 103 5.76 6.75 9.34
N TYR A 104 7.01 6.33 9.15
CA TYR A 104 8.20 7.10 9.52
C TYR A 104 9.18 7.15 8.35
N PRO A 105 9.82 8.31 8.10
CA PRO A 105 10.84 8.40 7.05
C PRO A 105 12.08 7.59 7.43
N ALA A 106 12.66 6.98 6.44
CA ALA A 106 13.90 6.22 6.58
C ALA A 106 15.08 6.95 5.95
#